data_961e04f560eb7009eb928403bbd6ecdb
#
_entry.id   961e04f560eb7009eb928403bbd6ecdb
#
_cell.length_a   1.000
_cell.length_b   1.000
_cell.length_c   1.000
_cell.angle_alpha   90.00
_cell.angle_beta   90.00
_cell.angle_gamma   90.00
#
_symmetry.space_group_name_H-M   'P 1'
#
loop_
_entity.id
_entity.type
_entity.pdbx_description
1 polymer ?
#
loop_
_entity_poly.entity_id
_entity_poly.type
_entity_poly.pdbx_seq_one_letter_code
_entity_poly.pdbx_strand_id
1 'polypeptide(L)'
;MAHPVRVGVGGWSFEPWDETFYPPGLSKAKQLNYMSRKMTAVEVNATYYSSFKPDTFAKWREASPDGFVFSLKAHRFSTVRKTKEDMKKSVDMFLGQGITSLQEKLGPINWQFPGTRKFDAEYFKTFLSVLPKEIGTGPAHAGGGHGG
;
A
#
# COMPACT_ATOMS: atom_id res chain seq x y z
N MET A 1 3.25 -24.42 -11.97
CA MET A 1 3.50 -24.34 -10.52
C MET A 1 2.35 -23.63 -9.84
N ALA A 2 1.85 -24.19 -8.76
CA ALA A 2 0.82 -23.54 -7.98
C ALA A 2 1.41 -22.29 -7.29
N HIS A 3 0.75 -21.15 -7.44
CA HIS A 3 1.11 -19.96 -6.68
C HIS A 3 0.66 -20.13 -5.22
N PRO A 4 1.47 -19.71 -4.24
CA PRO A 4 1.09 -19.84 -2.84
C PRO A 4 -0.15 -18.99 -2.53
N VAL A 5 -1.10 -19.57 -1.83
CA VAL A 5 -2.23 -18.81 -1.26
C VAL A 5 -1.72 -18.00 -0.09
N ARG A 6 -2.08 -16.72 -0.05
CA ARG A 6 -1.75 -15.81 1.04
C ARG A 6 -3.00 -15.45 1.81
N VAL A 7 -2.88 -15.45 3.13
CA VAL A 7 -3.98 -15.12 4.04
C VAL A 7 -3.54 -13.95 4.90
N GLY A 8 -4.40 -12.97 5.04
CA GLY A 8 -4.08 -11.74 5.77
C GLY A 8 -5.30 -10.99 6.24
N VAL A 9 -5.04 -9.81 6.76
CA VAL A 9 -6.01 -8.92 7.39
C VAL A 9 -5.89 -7.51 6.83
N GLY A 10 -6.87 -6.67 7.07
CA GLY A 10 -6.86 -5.26 6.70
C GLY A 10 -6.30 -4.38 7.83
N GLY A 11 -4.98 -4.21 7.87
CA GLY A 11 -4.30 -3.48 8.93
C GLY A 11 -3.83 -4.38 10.08
N TRP A 12 -3.13 -3.82 11.05
CA TRP A 12 -2.57 -4.57 12.18
C TRP A 12 -2.69 -3.89 13.53
N SER A 13 -3.25 -2.68 13.60
CA SER A 13 -3.37 -1.94 14.84
C SER A 13 -4.83 -1.69 15.19
N PHE A 14 -5.40 -2.60 15.99
CA PHE A 14 -6.78 -2.55 16.43
C PHE A 14 -6.82 -2.78 17.95
N GLU A 15 -7.45 -1.86 18.68
CA GLU A 15 -7.56 -1.92 20.14
C GLU A 15 -8.10 -3.27 20.67
N PRO A 16 -9.16 -3.87 20.09
CA PRO A 16 -9.64 -5.16 20.56
C PRO A 16 -8.62 -6.31 20.41
N TRP A 17 -7.58 -6.14 19.61
CA TRP A 17 -6.53 -7.15 19.43
C TRP A 17 -5.44 -7.06 20.49
N ASP A 18 -5.35 -5.98 21.24
CA ASP A 18 -4.26 -5.76 22.21
C ASP A 18 -4.22 -6.79 23.35
N GLU A 19 -5.36 -7.42 23.67
CA GLU A 19 -5.47 -8.43 24.73
C GLU A 19 -6.00 -9.79 24.23
N THR A 20 -6.25 -9.92 22.92
CA THR A 20 -6.81 -11.15 22.34
C THR A 20 -5.85 -11.81 21.36
N PHE A 21 -5.45 -11.09 20.32
CA PHE A 21 -4.52 -11.58 19.30
C PHE A 21 -3.06 -11.29 19.67
N TYR A 22 -2.78 -10.08 20.13
CA TYR A 22 -1.43 -9.72 20.58
C TYR A 22 -1.17 -10.17 22.02
N PRO A 23 0.07 -10.58 22.34
CA PRO A 23 0.44 -10.82 23.73
C PRO A 23 0.20 -9.58 24.60
N PRO A 24 -0.25 -9.75 25.87
CA PRO A 24 -0.39 -8.64 26.80
C PRO A 24 0.89 -7.80 26.92
N GLY A 25 0.76 -6.48 26.82
CA GLY A 25 1.89 -5.56 26.94
C GLY A 25 2.74 -5.40 25.69
N LEU A 26 2.37 -6.01 24.55
CA LEU A 26 3.10 -5.82 23.30
C LEU A 26 2.93 -4.37 22.82
N SER A 27 4.05 -3.67 22.63
CA SER A 27 4.01 -2.28 22.14
C SER A 27 3.49 -2.20 20.70
N LYS A 28 2.82 -1.08 20.37
CA LYS A 28 2.31 -0.82 19.01
C LYS A 28 3.39 -0.97 17.94
N ALA A 29 4.62 -0.55 18.25
CA ALA A 29 5.76 -0.67 17.35
C ALA A 29 6.12 -2.13 16.98
N LYS A 30 5.77 -3.10 17.83
CA LYS A 30 6.05 -4.52 17.62
C LYS A 30 4.87 -5.30 17.03
N GLN A 31 3.71 -4.67 16.87
CA GLN A 31 2.51 -5.35 16.40
C GLN A 31 2.66 -5.88 14.97
N LEU A 32 3.23 -5.11 14.05
CA LEU A 32 3.48 -5.56 12.68
C LEU A 32 4.43 -6.78 12.66
N ASN A 33 5.50 -6.75 13.45
CA ASN A 33 6.43 -7.87 13.57
C ASN A 33 5.72 -9.14 14.02
N TYR A 34 4.86 -9.04 15.02
CA TYR A 34 4.10 -10.19 15.54
C TYR A 34 3.07 -10.68 14.50
N MET A 35 2.22 -9.79 13.98
CA MET A 35 1.16 -10.13 13.04
C MET A 35 1.71 -10.76 11.76
N SER A 36 2.78 -10.22 11.21
CA SER A 36 3.39 -10.71 9.97
C SER A 36 4.01 -12.12 10.09
N ARG A 37 4.18 -12.64 11.30
CA ARG A 37 4.60 -14.02 11.56
C ARG A 37 3.44 -14.99 11.78
N LYS A 38 2.23 -14.46 11.91
CA LYS A 38 0.99 -15.24 12.04
C LYS A 38 0.19 -15.30 10.75
N MET A 39 0.36 -14.31 9.88
CA MET A 39 -0.29 -14.18 8.58
C MET A 39 0.77 -14.16 7.47
N THR A 40 0.34 -14.26 6.21
CA THR A 40 1.24 -14.24 5.06
C THR A 40 1.12 -12.97 4.21
N ALA A 41 0.12 -12.15 4.49
CA ALA A 41 -0.10 -10.87 3.82
C ALA A 41 -0.86 -9.89 4.72
N VAL A 42 -0.85 -8.63 4.33
CA VAL A 42 -1.70 -7.58 4.92
C VAL A 42 -2.13 -6.60 3.83
N GLU A 43 -3.37 -6.11 3.91
CA GLU A 43 -3.78 -4.91 3.17
C GLU A 43 -3.58 -3.70 4.08
N VAL A 44 -2.78 -2.74 3.63
CA VAL A 44 -2.52 -1.51 4.39
C VAL A 44 -3.61 -0.49 4.11
N ASN A 45 -4.46 -0.21 5.10
CA ASN A 45 -5.51 0.80 4.99
C ASN A 45 -5.01 2.23 5.23
N ALA A 46 -3.94 2.40 6.00
CA ALA A 46 -3.41 3.72 6.35
C ALA A 46 -3.03 4.56 5.12
N THR A 47 -2.56 3.92 4.04
CA THR A 47 -2.20 4.58 2.79
C THR A 47 -3.40 5.14 2.01
N TYR A 48 -4.61 4.70 2.32
CA TYR A 48 -5.84 5.27 1.79
C TYR A 48 -6.12 6.68 2.34
N TYR A 49 -5.73 6.94 3.58
CA TYR A 49 -6.01 8.19 4.29
C TYR A 49 -4.83 9.15 4.31
N SER A 50 -3.61 8.64 4.24
CA SER A 50 -2.39 9.44 4.41
C SER A 50 -1.29 9.01 3.46
N SER A 51 -0.38 9.93 3.16
CA SER A 51 0.89 9.63 2.48
C SER A 51 1.99 9.38 3.52
N PHE A 52 2.94 8.54 3.16
CA PHE A 52 4.06 8.16 4.01
C PHE A 52 5.39 8.43 3.30
N LYS A 53 6.47 8.44 4.07
CA LYS A 53 7.83 8.58 3.57
C LYS A 53 8.40 7.21 3.19
N PRO A 54 9.40 7.15 2.28
CA PRO A 54 10.07 5.89 1.92
C PRO A 54 10.56 5.08 3.13
N ASP A 55 11.09 5.75 4.15
CA ASP A 55 11.57 5.08 5.38
C ASP A 55 10.48 4.30 6.12
N THR A 56 9.23 4.76 6.03
CA THR A 56 8.10 4.03 6.65
C THR A 56 7.89 2.68 5.97
N PHE A 57 7.89 2.65 4.64
CA PHE A 57 7.77 1.41 3.89
C PHE A 57 8.97 0.48 4.10
N ALA A 58 10.18 1.04 4.17
CA ALA A 58 11.39 0.29 4.49
C ALA A 58 11.31 -0.35 5.89
N LYS A 59 10.82 0.37 6.88
CA LYS A 59 10.59 -0.17 8.24
C LYS A 59 9.57 -1.30 8.26
N TRP A 60 8.50 -1.19 7.48
CA TRP A 60 7.52 -2.28 7.35
C TRP A 60 8.16 -3.52 6.71
N ARG A 61 8.97 -3.32 5.68
CA ARG A 61 9.72 -4.41 5.06
C ARG A 61 10.62 -5.11 6.06
N GLU A 62 11.39 -4.37 6.83
CA GLU A 62 12.31 -4.91 7.84
C GLU A 62 11.59 -5.62 8.98
N ALA A 63 10.41 -5.13 9.39
CA ALA A 63 9.65 -5.70 10.50
C ALA A 63 8.99 -7.05 10.16
N SER A 64 8.84 -7.37 8.87
CA SER A 64 8.16 -8.57 8.40
C SER A 64 9.14 -9.66 7.96
N PRO A 65 8.77 -10.96 8.05
CA PRO A 65 9.62 -12.05 7.60
C PRO A 65 9.68 -12.14 6.08
N ASP A 66 10.66 -12.86 5.57
CA ASP A 66 10.78 -13.16 4.15
C ASP A 66 9.51 -13.82 3.61
N GLY A 67 9.10 -13.43 2.40
CA GLY A 67 7.90 -13.95 1.77
C GLY A 67 6.58 -13.27 2.20
N PHE A 68 6.58 -12.42 3.22
CA PHE A 68 5.40 -11.62 3.58
C PHE A 68 5.10 -10.57 2.52
N VAL A 69 3.81 -10.31 2.27
CA VAL A 69 3.37 -9.38 1.21
C VAL A 69 2.47 -8.29 1.78
N PHE A 70 2.75 -7.06 1.37
CA PHE A 70 1.93 -5.88 1.63
C PHE A 70 1.12 -5.55 0.38
N SER A 71 -0.21 -5.67 0.46
CA SER A 71 -1.12 -5.03 -0.47
C SER A 71 -1.41 -3.62 0.03
N LEU A 72 -1.32 -2.63 -0.83
CA LEU A 72 -1.58 -1.24 -0.45
C LEU A 72 -2.92 -0.78 -0.98
N LYS A 73 -3.71 -0.13 -0.15
CA LYS A 73 -4.88 0.60 -0.61
C LYS A 73 -4.43 1.99 -1.09
N ALA A 74 -4.66 2.29 -2.36
CA ALA A 74 -4.30 3.58 -2.95
C ALA A 74 -5.02 4.72 -2.25
N HIS A 75 -4.40 5.91 -2.24
CA HIS A 75 -4.98 7.07 -1.59
C HIS A 75 -6.36 7.40 -2.17
N ARG A 76 -7.32 7.70 -1.29
CA ARG A 76 -8.74 7.93 -1.64
C ARG A 76 -8.96 8.96 -2.75
N PHE A 77 -8.09 9.95 -2.89
CA PHE A 77 -8.21 10.94 -3.94
C PHE A 77 -7.90 10.40 -5.33
N SER A 78 -7.21 9.27 -5.46
CA SER A 78 -6.87 8.69 -6.76
C SER A 78 -8.11 8.26 -7.57
N THR A 79 -9.20 7.91 -6.89
CA THR A 79 -10.42 7.35 -7.52
C THR A 79 -11.62 8.31 -7.54
N VAL A 80 -11.44 9.57 -7.15
CA VAL A 80 -12.53 10.57 -7.08
C VAL A 80 -12.30 11.79 -7.97
N ARG A 81 -11.17 11.88 -8.64
CA ARG A 81 -10.85 13.01 -9.51
C ARG A 81 -11.75 13.04 -10.75
N LYS A 82 -12.05 14.23 -11.24
CA LYS A 82 -12.96 14.43 -12.37
C LYS A 82 -12.24 14.47 -13.72
N THR A 83 -11.03 15.02 -13.76
CA THR A 83 -10.26 15.18 -14.98
C THR A 83 -9.14 14.13 -15.07
N LYS A 84 -8.78 13.76 -16.31
CA LYS A 84 -7.66 12.84 -16.56
C LYS A 84 -6.35 13.37 -15.98
N GLU A 85 -6.10 14.66 -16.06
CA GLU A 85 -4.91 15.30 -15.51
C GLU A 85 -4.84 15.14 -14.00
N ASP A 86 -5.92 15.41 -13.27
CA ASP A 86 -5.98 15.26 -11.82
C ASP A 86 -5.91 13.81 -11.38
N MET A 87 -6.52 12.89 -12.15
CA MET A 87 -6.37 11.44 -11.93
C MET A 87 -4.90 11.04 -11.98
N LYS A 88 -4.23 11.41 -13.07
CA LYS A 88 -2.80 11.09 -13.26
C LYS A 88 -1.95 11.67 -12.13
N LYS A 89 -2.16 12.91 -11.76
CA LYS A 89 -1.45 13.58 -10.69
C LYS A 89 -1.61 12.84 -9.34
N SER A 90 -2.84 12.44 -9.01
CA SER A 90 -3.12 11.70 -7.77
C SER A 90 -2.50 10.29 -7.79
N VAL A 91 -2.55 9.60 -8.92
CA VAL A 91 -1.91 8.29 -9.12
C VAL A 91 -0.39 8.41 -8.98
N ASP A 92 0.21 9.37 -9.65
CA ASP A 92 1.66 9.59 -9.62
C ASP A 92 2.16 9.95 -8.21
N MET A 93 1.39 10.75 -7.47
CA MET A 93 1.70 11.08 -6.07
C MET A 93 1.68 9.84 -5.18
N PHE A 94 0.68 8.99 -5.34
CA PHE A 94 0.61 7.74 -4.57
C PHE A 94 1.77 6.81 -4.89
N LEU A 95 2.04 6.58 -6.17
CA LEU A 95 3.10 5.67 -6.62
C LEU A 95 4.50 6.21 -6.32
N GLY A 96 4.67 7.53 -6.30
CA GLY A 96 5.95 8.20 -6.08
C GLY A 96 6.34 8.44 -4.63
N GLN A 97 5.49 8.08 -3.66
CA GLN A 97 5.76 8.37 -2.24
C GLN A 97 6.84 7.49 -1.60
N GLY A 98 7.28 6.42 -2.28
CA GLY A 98 8.31 5.51 -1.77
C GLY A 98 7.83 4.08 -1.52
N ILE A 99 6.68 3.68 -2.08
CA ILE A 99 6.14 2.32 -1.93
C ILE A 99 7.11 1.24 -2.44
N THR A 100 7.98 1.57 -3.39
CA THR A 100 9.01 0.68 -3.90
C THR A 100 10.07 0.29 -2.86
N SER A 101 10.13 0.99 -1.74
CA SER A 101 10.96 0.61 -0.60
C SER A 101 10.53 -0.70 0.06
N LEU A 102 9.31 -1.17 -0.21
CA LEU A 102 8.86 -2.52 0.15
C LEU A 102 9.56 -3.60 -0.68
N GLN A 103 10.12 -3.27 -1.83
CA GLN A 103 10.85 -4.16 -2.73
C GLN A 103 10.00 -5.39 -3.09
N GLU A 104 10.52 -6.62 -2.93
CA GLU A 104 9.83 -7.88 -3.23
C GLU A 104 8.56 -8.13 -2.39
N LYS A 105 8.39 -7.39 -1.29
CA LYS A 105 7.21 -7.48 -0.43
C LYS A 105 6.05 -6.59 -0.89
N LEU A 106 6.26 -5.73 -1.89
CA LEU A 106 5.18 -4.96 -2.50
C LEU A 106 4.27 -5.90 -3.30
N GLY A 107 3.04 -6.02 -2.85
CA GLY A 107 1.98 -6.79 -3.48
C GLY A 107 1.04 -5.94 -4.34
N PRO A 108 -0.19 -6.42 -4.58
CA PRO A 108 -1.18 -5.67 -5.35
C PRO A 108 -1.52 -4.32 -4.74
N ILE A 109 -1.87 -3.37 -5.60
CA ILE A 109 -2.43 -2.08 -5.18
C ILE A 109 -3.94 -2.11 -5.44
N ASN A 110 -4.71 -1.88 -4.38
CA ASN A 110 -6.17 -1.80 -4.44
C ASN A 110 -6.60 -0.35 -4.72
N TRP A 111 -7.17 -0.11 -5.90
CA TRP A 111 -7.77 1.16 -6.30
C TRP A 111 -9.26 1.11 -5.99
N GLN A 112 -9.62 1.49 -4.76
CA GLN A 112 -11.00 1.40 -4.29
C GLN A 112 -11.80 2.64 -4.67
N PHE A 113 -12.83 2.45 -5.47
CA PHE A 113 -13.81 3.50 -5.79
C PHE A 113 -14.82 3.65 -4.66
N PRO A 114 -15.36 4.87 -4.42
CA PRO A 114 -16.41 5.07 -3.42
C PRO A 114 -17.65 4.22 -3.74
N GLY A 115 -18.25 3.62 -2.72
CA GLY A 115 -19.46 2.81 -2.88
C GLY A 115 -20.67 3.56 -3.44
N THR A 116 -20.67 4.89 -3.34
CA THR A 116 -21.69 5.77 -3.91
C THR A 116 -21.52 6.05 -5.40
N ARG A 117 -20.37 5.70 -5.97
CA ARG A 117 -20.10 5.93 -7.40
C ARG A 117 -20.74 4.85 -8.24
N LYS A 118 -21.65 5.26 -9.12
CA LYS A 118 -22.17 4.36 -10.15
C LYS A 118 -21.06 4.02 -11.17
N PHE A 119 -21.09 2.81 -11.68
CA PHE A 119 -20.17 2.41 -12.74
C PHE A 119 -20.39 3.26 -13.98
N ASP A 120 -19.31 3.82 -14.49
CA ASP A 120 -19.23 4.61 -15.73
C ASP A 120 -18.04 4.07 -16.52
N ALA A 121 -18.31 3.44 -17.66
CA ALA A 121 -17.29 2.77 -18.45
C ALA A 121 -16.23 3.75 -19.00
N GLU A 122 -16.63 4.95 -19.43
CA GLU A 122 -15.70 5.96 -19.96
C GLU A 122 -14.80 6.52 -18.84
N TYR A 123 -15.39 6.79 -17.69
CA TYR A 123 -14.62 7.22 -16.52
C TYR A 123 -13.60 6.15 -16.12
N PHE A 124 -14.03 4.90 -16.04
CA PHE A 124 -13.16 3.77 -15.66
C PHE A 124 -12.04 3.54 -16.68
N LYS A 125 -12.36 3.61 -17.97
CA LYS A 125 -11.37 3.52 -19.04
C LYS A 125 -10.32 4.65 -18.95
N THR A 126 -10.77 5.88 -18.69
CA THR A 126 -9.87 7.02 -18.47
C THR A 126 -8.97 6.79 -17.26
N PHE A 127 -9.53 6.31 -16.15
CA PHE A 127 -8.75 5.97 -14.97
C PHE A 127 -7.69 4.90 -15.27
N LEU A 128 -8.05 3.82 -15.93
CA LEU A 128 -7.09 2.77 -16.31
C LEU A 128 -5.97 3.30 -17.21
N SER A 129 -6.28 4.29 -18.07
CA SER A 129 -5.30 4.89 -18.98
C SER A 129 -4.19 5.69 -18.27
N VAL A 130 -4.43 6.14 -17.04
CA VAL A 130 -3.42 6.89 -16.27
C VAL A 130 -2.57 6.01 -15.37
N LEU A 131 -2.93 4.72 -15.22
CA LEU A 131 -2.11 3.77 -14.48
C LEU A 131 -0.89 3.37 -15.30
N PRO A 132 0.32 3.35 -14.72
CA PRO A 132 1.50 2.83 -15.39
C PRO A 132 1.39 1.32 -15.58
N LYS A 133 2.05 0.80 -16.60
CA LYS A 133 2.11 -0.66 -16.86
C LYS A 133 2.99 -1.38 -15.86
N GLU A 134 4.02 -0.71 -15.36
CA GLU A 134 5.01 -1.26 -14.45
C GLU A 134 5.38 -0.25 -13.38
N ILE A 135 5.65 -0.73 -12.19
CA ILE A 135 6.23 0.03 -11.09
C ILE A 135 7.56 -0.62 -10.77
N GLY A 136 8.66 0.14 -10.87
CA GLY A 136 9.98 -0.37 -10.51
C GLY A 136 10.05 -0.77 -9.03
N THR A 137 10.46 -1.99 -8.75
CA THR A 137 10.70 -2.50 -7.39
C THR A 137 12.17 -2.40 -6.96
N GLY A 138 13.00 -1.73 -7.78
CA GLY A 138 14.37 -1.41 -7.41
C GLY A 138 14.45 -0.41 -6.24
N PRO A 139 15.64 -0.24 -5.64
CA PRO A 139 15.83 0.79 -4.63
C PRO A 139 15.34 2.12 -5.19
N ALA A 140 14.57 2.86 -4.39
CA ALA A 140 14.07 4.16 -4.79
C ALA A 140 15.25 4.97 -5.34
N HIS A 141 15.16 5.42 -6.58
CA HIS A 141 16.13 6.37 -7.10
C HIS A 141 16.08 7.57 -6.14
N ALA A 142 17.13 7.74 -5.39
CA ALA A 142 17.37 8.97 -4.65
C ALA A 142 17.20 10.08 -5.67
N GLY A 143 16.16 10.89 -5.51
CA GLY A 143 15.85 11.96 -6.43
C GLY A 143 17.10 12.75 -6.72
N GLY A 144 17.47 12.80 -7.98
CA GLY A 144 18.63 13.55 -8.42
C GLY A 144 18.53 14.97 -7.89
N GLY A 145 19.55 15.37 -7.14
CA GLY A 145 19.71 16.73 -6.74
C GLY A 145 19.69 17.61 -7.98
N HIS A 146 18.79 18.55 -8.02
CA HIS A 146 18.90 19.67 -8.93
C HIS A 146 20.01 20.55 -8.38
N GLY A 147 21.23 20.30 -8.88
CA GLY A 147 22.26 21.28 -8.86
C GLY A 147 22.05 22.23 -10.05
N GLY A 148 22.13 23.51 -9.81
CA GLY A 148 22.16 24.55 -10.81
C GLY A 148 21.08 25.59 -10.63
#